data_8606e3bdad80f04c7e16ae98daf117f4
#
_entry.id   8606e3bdad80f04c7e16ae98daf117f4
#
_cell.length_a   1.000
_cell.length_b   1.000
_cell.length_c   1.000
_cell.angle_alpha   90.00
_cell.angle_beta   90.00
_cell.angle_gamma   90.00
#
_symmetry.space_group_name_H-M   'P 1'
#
loop_
_entity.id
_entity.type
_entity.pdbx_description
1 polymer ?
#
loop_
_entity_poly.entity_id
_entity_poly.type
_entity_poly.pdbx_seq_one_letter_code
_entity_poly.pdbx_strand_id
1 'polypeptide(L)'
;MNENLDLCLILNDCPKDTELYCTFLGDVLFSKIEDNKIFIHTSYAVYSLYSDGKFTYESECVLFPSREQRDWSKFKVPIKKFNPNNFKPFDKVLLRDGYGFKWRPTFLEKILKEPSGEYLAIELINGCKWDMCIPYNEETNYLVGTMADCSEYYKWWEE
;
A
#
# COMPACT_ATOMS: atom_id res chain seq x y z
N MET A 1 -8.47 28.09 13.75
CA MET A 1 -8.03 27.17 14.82
C MET A 1 -8.31 25.77 14.33
N ASN A 2 -7.30 24.96 14.16
CA ASN A 2 -7.48 23.55 13.78
C ASN A 2 -7.91 22.78 15.00
N GLU A 3 -9.22 22.72 15.22
CA GLU A 3 -9.82 21.85 16.21
C GLU A 3 -9.50 20.41 15.80
N ASN A 4 -8.67 19.75 16.63
CA ASN A 4 -8.37 18.32 16.59
C ASN A 4 -8.02 17.71 15.23
N LEU A 5 -6.92 18.18 14.64
CA LEU A 5 -6.30 17.46 13.52
C LEU A 5 -5.78 16.11 14.04
N ASP A 6 -6.43 15.03 13.65
CA ASP A 6 -6.00 13.66 13.93
C ASP A 6 -5.43 13.03 12.65
N LEU A 7 -4.12 13.05 12.52
CA LEU A 7 -3.42 12.50 11.36
C LEU A 7 -3.44 10.97 11.36
N CYS A 8 -3.65 10.33 12.50
CA CYS A 8 -3.83 8.88 12.52
C CYS A 8 -5.09 8.46 11.76
N LEU A 9 -6.18 9.24 11.85
CA LEU A 9 -7.38 9.00 11.06
C LEU A 9 -7.15 9.29 9.57
N ILE A 10 -6.46 10.38 9.23
CA ILE A 10 -6.18 10.77 7.84
C ILE A 10 -5.27 9.76 7.15
N LEU A 11 -4.28 9.23 7.86
CA LEU A 11 -3.27 8.32 7.31
C LEU A 11 -3.60 6.84 7.52
N ASN A 12 -4.77 6.50 8.10
CA ASN A 12 -5.13 5.12 8.44
C ASN A 12 -5.02 4.17 7.25
N ASP A 13 -5.52 4.59 6.09
CA ASP A 13 -5.50 3.79 4.86
C ASP A 13 -4.33 4.13 3.94
N CYS A 14 -3.37 4.93 4.44
CA CYS A 14 -2.26 5.40 3.66
C CYS A 14 -1.26 4.24 3.41
N PRO A 15 -0.85 4.00 2.17
CA PRO A 15 0.17 3.01 1.85
C PRO A 15 1.48 3.28 2.58
N LYS A 16 2.15 2.21 3.02
CA LYS A 16 3.54 2.31 3.46
C LYS A 16 4.39 2.94 2.34
N ASP A 17 5.40 3.72 2.74
CA ASP A 17 6.31 4.45 1.86
C ASP A 17 5.65 5.59 1.06
N THR A 18 4.45 6.04 1.47
CA THR A 18 3.88 7.29 0.96
C THR A 18 4.78 8.46 1.33
N GLU A 19 5.10 9.27 0.34
CA GLU A 19 5.91 10.48 0.52
C GLU A 19 5.15 11.54 1.32
N LEU A 20 5.80 12.03 2.35
CA LEU A 20 5.35 13.12 3.23
C LEU A 20 6.51 14.10 3.44
N TYR A 21 6.23 15.22 4.07
CA TYR A 21 7.24 16.21 4.41
C TYR A 21 7.24 16.52 5.91
N CYS A 22 8.42 16.50 6.51
CA CYS A 22 8.65 16.90 7.89
C CYS A 22 9.54 18.15 7.93
N THR A 23 9.15 19.17 8.68
CA THR A 23 9.90 20.45 8.71
C THR A 23 11.34 20.32 9.22
N PHE A 24 11.62 19.30 10.06
CA PHE A 24 12.97 19.06 10.61
C PHE A 24 13.78 18.05 9.81
N LEU A 25 13.11 17.08 9.15
CA LEU A 25 13.78 15.96 8.49
C LEU A 25 13.80 16.10 6.97
N GLY A 26 13.00 17.01 6.40
CA GLY A 26 12.78 17.11 4.97
C GLY A 26 11.77 16.08 4.46
N ASP A 27 12.03 15.51 3.28
CA ASP A 27 11.18 14.49 2.70
C ASP A 27 11.32 13.17 3.47
N VAL A 28 10.20 12.61 3.88
CA VAL A 28 10.10 11.40 4.70
C VAL A 28 9.07 10.45 4.09
N LEU A 29 9.13 9.20 4.49
CA LEU A 29 8.19 8.18 4.05
C LEU A 29 7.32 7.71 5.23
N PHE A 30 6.02 7.59 4.99
CA PHE A 30 5.10 7.02 5.95
C PHE A 30 5.39 5.53 6.15
N SER A 31 5.43 5.07 7.39
CA SER A 31 5.68 3.67 7.72
C SER A 31 4.41 2.94 8.16
N LYS A 32 3.85 3.37 9.27
CA LYS A 32 2.66 2.77 9.88
C LYS A 32 2.04 3.68 10.94
N ILE A 33 0.86 3.29 11.40
CA ILE A 33 0.25 3.80 12.62
C ILE A 33 0.23 2.66 13.65
N GLU A 34 0.65 2.95 14.87
CA GLU A 34 0.65 2.01 15.97
C GLU A 34 0.55 2.79 17.29
N ASP A 35 -0.29 2.32 18.23
CA ASP A 35 -0.50 2.95 19.54
C ASP A 35 -0.82 4.46 19.47
N ASN A 36 -1.66 4.85 18.51
CA ASN A 36 -2.06 6.23 18.24
C ASN A 36 -0.85 7.16 17.94
N LYS A 37 0.20 6.60 17.36
CA LYS A 37 1.38 7.32 16.87
C LYS A 37 1.60 7.04 15.39
N ILE A 38 2.13 8.05 14.72
CA ILE A 38 2.50 7.99 13.31
C ILE A 38 4.00 7.67 13.25
N PHE A 39 4.35 6.60 12.53
CA PHE A 39 5.73 6.25 12.26
C PHE A 39 6.11 6.67 10.84
N ILE A 40 7.19 7.42 10.74
CA ILE A 40 7.81 7.86 9.49
C ILE A 40 9.27 7.41 9.46
N HIS A 41 9.83 7.29 8.27
CA HIS A 41 11.24 6.94 8.15
C HIS A 41 11.96 7.77 7.07
N THR A 42 13.25 7.89 7.26
CA THR A 42 14.23 8.37 6.28
C THR A 42 15.08 7.18 5.83
N SER A 43 16.09 7.41 4.99
CA SER A 43 17.08 6.40 4.63
C SER A 43 17.88 5.86 5.83
N TYR A 44 17.88 6.56 6.96
CA TYR A 44 18.80 6.31 8.08
C TYR A 44 18.08 5.90 9.38
N ALA A 45 16.85 6.34 9.59
CA ALA A 45 16.16 6.14 10.87
C ALA A 45 14.64 6.15 10.75
N VAL A 46 13.99 5.56 11.75
CA VAL A 46 12.54 5.60 11.97
C VAL A 46 12.25 6.56 13.11
N TYR A 47 11.23 7.37 12.93
CA TYR A 47 10.76 8.36 13.89
C TYR A 47 9.29 8.15 14.21
N SER A 48 8.87 8.49 15.41
CA SER A 48 7.46 8.48 15.81
C SER A 48 6.97 9.88 16.16
N LEU A 49 5.75 10.19 15.73
CA LEU A 49 5.05 11.43 16.04
C LEU A 49 3.72 11.11 16.73
N TYR A 50 3.19 12.08 17.47
CA TYR A 50 1.84 12.01 18.00
C TYR A 50 0.80 12.13 16.88
N SER A 51 -0.46 11.80 17.19
CA SER A 51 -1.57 11.84 16.23
C SER A 51 -1.83 13.22 15.60
N ASP A 52 -1.38 14.28 16.23
CA ASP A 52 -1.44 15.66 15.72
C ASP A 52 -0.20 16.09 14.90
N GLY A 53 0.69 15.14 14.59
CA GLY A 53 1.88 15.38 13.76
C GLY A 53 3.03 16.08 14.49
N LYS A 54 3.06 16.04 15.82
CA LYS A 54 4.09 16.66 16.66
C LYS A 54 5.12 15.63 17.15
N PHE A 55 6.35 16.06 17.39
CA PHE A 55 7.36 15.25 18.08
C PHE A 55 7.19 15.21 19.60
N THR A 56 6.73 16.33 20.18
CA THR A 56 6.46 16.47 21.63
C THR A 56 5.13 17.18 21.84
N TYR A 57 4.54 17.06 23.03
CA TYR A 57 3.26 17.72 23.35
C TYR A 57 3.31 19.24 23.24
N GLU A 58 4.48 19.84 23.45
CA GLU A 58 4.66 21.30 23.45
C GLU A 58 5.10 21.84 22.08
N SER A 59 5.42 20.99 21.11
CA SER A 59 5.84 21.41 19.77
C SER A 59 4.66 21.73 18.86
N GLU A 60 4.96 22.39 17.75
CA GLU A 60 3.99 22.55 16.66
C GLU A 60 3.93 21.30 15.77
N CYS A 61 2.87 21.20 14.97
CA CYS A 61 2.78 20.16 13.95
C CYS A 61 3.91 20.34 12.93
N VAL A 62 4.66 19.27 12.71
CA VAL A 62 5.84 19.27 11.83
C VAL A 62 5.68 18.38 10.60
N LEU A 63 4.62 17.57 10.55
CA LEU A 63 4.32 16.65 9.45
C LEU A 63 3.28 17.23 8.52
N PHE A 64 3.53 17.17 7.22
CA PHE A 64 2.70 17.73 6.17
C PHE A 64 2.62 16.81 4.94
N PRO A 65 1.58 16.95 4.09
CA PRO A 65 1.45 16.17 2.86
C PRO A 65 2.64 16.30 1.91
N SER A 66 3.16 17.51 1.74
CA SER A 66 4.37 17.79 0.94
C SER A 66 5.02 19.09 1.41
N ARG A 67 6.14 19.44 0.81
CA ARG A 67 6.81 20.72 1.06
C ARG A 67 5.93 21.93 0.72
N GLU A 68 5.16 21.86 -0.35
CA GLU A 68 4.28 22.92 -0.85
C GLU A 68 2.88 22.83 -0.24
N GLN A 69 2.41 21.62 0.08
CA GLN A 69 1.08 21.37 0.62
C GLN A 69 1.12 21.23 2.13
N ARG A 70 0.61 22.24 2.84
CA ARG A 70 0.54 22.26 4.31
C ARG A 70 -0.85 21.93 4.86
N ASP A 71 -1.83 21.82 3.98
CA ASP A 71 -3.23 21.64 4.33
C ASP A 71 -3.64 20.19 4.19
N TRP A 72 -3.81 19.51 5.31
CA TRP A 72 -4.24 18.12 5.37
C TRP A 72 -5.67 17.88 4.85
N SER A 73 -6.53 18.93 4.84
CA SER A 73 -7.89 18.80 4.30
C SER A 73 -7.93 18.47 2.81
N LYS A 74 -6.84 18.78 2.11
CA LYS A 74 -6.67 18.51 0.67
C LYS A 74 -5.86 17.25 0.39
N PHE A 75 -5.38 16.59 1.41
CA PHE A 75 -4.62 15.36 1.25
C PHE A 75 -5.53 14.25 0.73
N LYS A 76 -5.10 13.60 -0.33
CA LYS A 76 -5.73 12.40 -0.86
C LYS A 76 -4.82 11.22 -0.60
N VAL A 77 -5.35 10.21 0.07
CA VAL A 77 -4.63 8.95 0.30
C VAL A 77 -4.21 8.38 -1.07
N PRO A 78 -2.91 8.17 -1.30
CA PRO A 78 -2.45 7.58 -2.56
C PRO A 78 -2.98 6.16 -2.72
N ILE A 79 -3.38 5.83 -3.93
CA ILE A 79 -3.71 4.44 -4.28
C ILE A 79 -2.41 3.66 -4.39
N LYS A 80 -2.33 2.53 -3.69
CA LYS A 80 -1.20 1.60 -3.85
C LYS A 80 -1.20 1.08 -5.29
N LYS A 81 -0.15 1.36 -6.04
CA LYS A 81 0.03 0.78 -7.36
C LYS A 81 0.64 -0.62 -7.25
N PHE A 82 0.29 -1.47 -8.18
CA PHE A 82 0.91 -2.77 -8.31
C PHE A 82 2.44 -2.64 -8.44
N ASN A 83 3.14 -3.46 -7.68
CA ASN A 83 4.60 -3.59 -7.78
C ASN A 83 4.96 -5.08 -7.82
N PRO A 84 5.48 -5.58 -8.97
CA PRO A 84 5.85 -6.97 -9.14
C PRO A 84 6.94 -7.43 -8.15
N ASN A 85 7.77 -6.50 -7.66
CA ASN A 85 8.84 -6.81 -6.70
C ASN A 85 8.31 -7.13 -5.29
N ASN A 86 7.05 -6.86 -5.02
CA ASN A 86 6.41 -7.23 -3.75
C ASN A 86 6.04 -8.73 -3.70
N PHE A 87 6.11 -9.42 -4.83
CA PHE A 87 5.82 -10.85 -4.93
C PHE A 87 7.12 -11.65 -4.95
N LYS A 88 7.13 -12.74 -4.19
CA LYS A 88 8.27 -13.66 -4.09
C LYS A 88 7.83 -15.08 -4.40
N PRO A 89 8.75 -15.97 -4.84
CA PRO A 89 8.46 -17.38 -4.95
C PRO A 89 7.91 -17.94 -3.63
N PHE A 90 6.92 -18.81 -3.73
CA PHE A 90 6.16 -19.43 -2.64
C PHE A 90 5.17 -18.50 -1.90
N ASP A 91 4.98 -17.26 -2.31
CA ASP A 91 3.93 -16.41 -1.77
C ASP A 91 2.55 -17.06 -2.00
N LYS A 92 1.68 -16.95 -0.99
CA LYS A 92 0.27 -17.31 -1.14
C LYS A 92 -0.44 -16.22 -1.92
N VAL A 93 -1.11 -16.62 -2.99
CA VAL A 93 -1.81 -15.71 -3.92
C VAL A 93 -3.19 -16.23 -4.27
N LEU A 94 -4.02 -15.32 -4.77
CA LEU A 94 -5.26 -15.63 -5.47
C LEU A 94 -5.05 -15.38 -6.97
N LEU A 95 -5.42 -16.35 -7.79
CA LEU A 95 -5.28 -16.30 -9.24
C LEU A 95 -6.64 -16.46 -9.94
N ARG A 96 -6.81 -15.80 -11.09
CA ARG A 96 -7.92 -16.02 -12.05
C ARG A 96 -7.53 -15.51 -13.44
N ASP A 97 -8.23 -15.98 -14.50
CA ASP A 97 -7.98 -15.61 -15.89
C ASP A 97 -8.88 -14.49 -16.42
N GLY A 98 -9.68 -13.88 -15.58
CA GLY A 98 -10.56 -12.79 -15.96
C GLY A 98 -11.72 -12.58 -15.00
N TYR A 99 -12.49 -11.53 -15.25
CA TYR A 99 -13.61 -11.13 -14.37
C TYR A 99 -14.74 -12.18 -14.27
N GLY A 100 -14.88 -13.06 -15.26
CA GLY A 100 -15.86 -14.16 -15.26
C GLY A 100 -15.42 -15.39 -14.46
N PHE A 101 -14.23 -15.40 -13.89
CA PHE A 101 -13.67 -16.53 -13.17
C PHE A 101 -13.58 -16.27 -11.68
N LYS A 102 -13.64 -17.34 -10.89
CA LYS A 102 -13.50 -17.27 -9.43
C LYS A 102 -12.04 -17.19 -9.02
N TRP A 103 -11.75 -16.43 -8.00
CA TRP A 103 -10.43 -16.40 -7.38
C TRP A 103 -10.10 -17.74 -6.73
N ARG A 104 -8.93 -18.26 -7.06
CA ARG A 104 -8.41 -19.55 -6.58
C ARG A 104 -7.14 -19.34 -5.75
N PRO A 105 -7.09 -19.84 -4.51
CA PRO A 105 -5.89 -19.76 -3.69
C PRO A 105 -4.84 -20.76 -4.16
N THR A 106 -3.59 -20.32 -4.28
CA THR A 106 -2.45 -21.15 -4.66
C THR A 106 -1.12 -20.50 -4.22
N PHE A 107 -0.01 -21.07 -4.67
CA PHE A 107 1.33 -20.54 -4.46
C PHE A 107 1.92 -20.03 -5.76
N LEU A 108 2.60 -18.89 -5.67
CA LEU A 108 3.27 -18.25 -6.79
C LEU A 108 4.66 -18.85 -7.02
N GLU A 109 5.01 -19.12 -8.28
CA GLU A 109 6.40 -19.36 -8.69
C GLU A 109 7.12 -18.03 -8.92
N LYS A 110 6.54 -17.17 -9.78
CA LYS A 110 7.07 -15.85 -10.14
C LYS A 110 6.04 -14.99 -10.87
N ILE A 111 6.29 -13.70 -10.93
CA ILE A 111 5.62 -12.78 -11.87
C ILE A 111 6.53 -12.62 -13.09
N LEU A 112 5.97 -12.83 -14.26
CA LEU A 112 6.64 -12.67 -15.54
C LEU A 112 6.13 -11.39 -16.22
N LYS A 113 7.04 -10.59 -16.76
CA LYS A 113 6.69 -9.47 -17.63
C LYS A 113 6.87 -9.90 -19.08
N GLU A 114 5.79 -9.88 -19.84
CA GLU A 114 5.82 -10.18 -21.28
C GLU A 114 6.42 -9.02 -22.08
N PRO A 115 6.90 -9.25 -23.31
CA PRO A 115 7.41 -8.20 -24.18
C PRO A 115 6.39 -7.10 -24.50
N SER A 116 5.08 -7.42 -24.43
CA SER A 116 3.97 -6.48 -24.57
C SER A 116 3.89 -5.46 -23.42
N GLY A 117 4.58 -5.73 -22.31
CA GLY A 117 4.50 -4.96 -21.07
C GLY A 117 3.54 -5.53 -20.04
N GLU A 118 2.69 -6.49 -20.44
CA GLU A 118 1.76 -7.16 -19.54
C GLU A 118 2.46 -8.07 -18.54
N TYR A 119 1.85 -8.25 -17.37
CA TYR A 119 2.32 -9.18 -16.36
C TYR A 119 1.51 -10.46 -16.36
N LEU A 120 2.16 -11.58 -16.09
CA LEU A 120 1.54 -12.88 -15.89
C LEU A 120 2.04 -13.51 -14.59
N ALA A 121 1.13 -14.12 -13.84
CA ALA A 121 1.50 -14.93 -12.69
C ALA A 121 1.73 -16.38 -13.12
N ILE A 122 2.83 -16.97 -12.69
CA ILE A 122 3.13 -18.38 -12.91
C ILE A 122 2.84 -19.15 -11.61
N GLU A 123 1.93 -20.10 -11.71
CA GLU A 123 1.57 -20.96 -10.58
C GLU A 123 2.65 -22.00 -10.32
N LEU A 124 3.04 -22.16 -9.04
CA LEU A 124 4.14 -23.03 -8.63
C LEU A 124 3.87 -24.52 -8.91
N ILE A 125 2.63 -24.98 -8.75
CA ILE A 125 2.30 -26.42 -8.76
C ILE A 125 2.38 -27.00 -10.18
N ASN A 126 1.91 -26.28 -11.19
CA ASN A 126 1.74 -26.78 -12.56
C ASN A 126 2.36 -25.89 -13.63
N GLY A 127 2.95 -24.74 -13.27
CA GLY A 127 3.53 -23.78 -14.20
C GLY A 127 2.50 -23.08 -15.09
N CYS A 128 1.21 -23.16 -14.78
CA CYS A 128 0.16 -22.44 -15.53
C CYS A 128 0.35 -20.93 -15.42
N LYS A 129 0.05 -20.23 -16.50
CA LYS A 129 0.04 -18.77 -16.58
C LYS A 129 -1.36 -18.25 -16.27
N TRP A 130 -1.43 -17.15 -15.54
CA TRP A 130 -2.67 -16.52 -15.10
C TRP A 130 -2.61 -15.01 -15.33
N ASP A 131 -3.69 -14.44 -15.84
CA ASP A 131 -3.76 -13.01 -16.19
C ASP A 131 -3.86 -12.11 -14.94
N MET A 132 -4.48 -12.59 -13.89
CA MET A 132 -4.74 -11.83 -12.68
C MET A 132 -4.20 -12.53 -11.45
N CYS A 133 -3.45 -11.79 -10.62
CA CYS A 133 -2.87 -12.29 -9.38
C CYS A 133 -2.90 -11.20 -8.31
N ILE A 134 -3.37 -11.57 -7.13
CA ILE A 134 -3.36 -10.70 -5.95
C ILE A 134 -2.79 -11.44 -4.75
N PRO A 135 -2.23 -10.75 -3.74
CA PRO A 135 -1.81 -11.40 -2.51
C PRO A 135 -2.99 -12.09 -1.84
N TYR A 136 -2.75 -13.25 -1.21
CA TYR A 136 -3.71 -13.89 -0.34
C TYR A 136 -3.38 -13.58 1.11
N ASN A 137 -4.10 -12.64 1.70
CA ASN A 137 -3.92 -12.14 3.05
C ASN A 137 -5.28 -11.82 3.72
N GLU A 138 -5.25 -11.17 4.86
CA GLU A 138 -6.47 -10.81 5.60
C GLU A 138 -7.38 -9.84 4.84
N GLU A 139 -6.81 -8.97 3.98
CA GLU A 139 -7.56 -8.01 3.16
C GLU A 139 -8.25 -8.67 1.95
N THR A 140 -7.78 -9.82 1.49
CA THR A 140 -8.23 -10.45 0.24
C THR A 140 -8.87 -11.82 0.43
N ASN A 141 -8.81 -12.40 1.63
CA ASN A 141 -9.32 -13.75 1.90
C ASN A 141 -10.82 -13.92 1.58
N TYR A 142 -11.61 -12.86 1.70
CA TYR A 142 -13.04 -12.88 1.38
C TYR A 142 -13.34 -13.09 -0.10
N LEU A 143 -12.36 -12.88 -0.98
CA LEU A 143 -12.49 -13.06 -2.43
C LEU A 143 -12.43 -14.54 -2.85
N VAL A 144 -11.88 -15.43 -2.03
CA VAL A 144 -11.74 -16.86 -2.37
C VAL A 144 -13.06 -17.47 -2.81
N GLY A 145 -13.05 -18.09 -3.98
CA GLY A 145 -14.23 -18.74 -4.57
C GLY A 145 -15.30 -17.79 -5.10
N THR A 146 -15.04 -16.48 -5.10
CA THR A 146 -15.94 -15.45 -5.65
C THR A 146 -15.44 -14.90 -6.98
N MET A 147 -16.34 -14.24 -7.73
CA MET A 147 -16.00 -13.43 -8.91
C MET A 147 -15.91 -11.94 -8.59
N ALA A 148 -16.02 -11.58 -7.32
CA ALA A 148 -15.95 -10.19 -6.88
C ALA A 148 -14.63 -9.53 -7.28
N ASP A 149 -14.68 -8.23 -7.51
CA ASP A 149 -13.50 -7.47 -7.90
C ASP A 149 -12.58 -7.19 -6.69
N CYS A 150 -11.31 -6.96 -6.96
CA CYS A 150 -10.31 -6.63 -5.94
C CYS A 150 -10.05 -5.13 -5.90
N SER A 151 -9.25 -4.69 -4.92
CA SER A 151 -8.81 -3.30 -4.80
C SER A 151 -7.97 -2.86 -6.01
N GLU A 152 -8.11 -1.59 -6.40
CA GLU A 152 -7.45 -0.99 -7.56
C GLU A 152 -5.93 -1.17 -7.58
N TYR A 153 -5.27 -1.07 -6.43
CA TYR A 153 -3.81 -1.23 -6.34
C TYR A 153 -3.29 -2.63 -6.64
N TYR A 154 -4.16 -3.62 -6.78
CA TYR A 154 -3.80 -4.97 -7.19
C TYR A 154 -3.97 -5.21 -8.70
N LYS A 155 -4.60 -4.29 -9.42
CA LYS A 155 -4.99 -4.46 -10.81
C LYS A 155 -3.90 -4.04 -11.79
N TRP A 156 -2.93 -4.90 -12.04
CA TRP A 156 -1.92 -4.63 -13.08
C TRP A 156 -2.44 -4.78 -14.51
N TRP A 157 -3.53 -5.50 -14.67
CA TRP A 157 -4.14 -5.82 -15.96
C TRP A 157 -5.01 -4.70 -16.53
N GLU A 158 -5.15 -3.62 -15.82
CA GLU A 158 -5.88 -2.41 -16.24
C GLU A 158 -4.95 -1.22 -16.54
N GLU A 159 -3.63 -1.39 -16.44
CA GLU A 159 -2.63 -0.34 -16.71
C GLU A 159 -2.33 -0.16 -18.21
#